data_5d7c2edbc769d104b7f5d4404c10a6ef
#
_entry.id   5d7c2edbc769d104b7f5d4404c10a6ef
#
_cell.length_a   1.000
_cell.length_b   1.000
_cell.length_c   1.000
_cell.angle_alpha   90.00
_cell.angle_beta   90.00
_cell.angle_gamma   90.00
#
_symmetry.space_group_name_H-M   'P 1'
#
loop_
_entity.id
_entity.type
_entity.pdbx_description
1 polymer ?
#
loop_
_entity_poly.entity_id
_entity_poly.type
_entity_poly.pdbx_seq_one_letter_code
_entity_poly.pdbx_strand_id
1 'polypeptide(L)'
;MDEFWKILDGSGGLKEFAKNKQKTIRKQNGLGIFATQSPEDALQSDISAALIEQTATLVLLPNPNASHEDYVQGLKLTDAEYQVVKSLDERSRCFLVKQGHASSVCQLNLRGMDDALAVISASTDNIEVMHRVLAEKAGKLGVQSNTLTPEQWLEEFYSRRKGSGKGKVVEESRLASAGV
;
A
#
# COMPACT_ATOMS: atom_id res chain seq x y z
N MET A 1 -5.11 0.49 -9.01
CA MET A 1 -4.81 -0.82 -9.65
C MET A 1 -3.46 -1.24 -9.13
N ASP A 2 -3.44 -2.30 -8.36
CA ASP A 2 -2.25 -2.94 -7.84
C ASP A 2 -1.78 -4.02 -8.81
N GLU A 3 -0.47 -4.27 -8.89
CA GLU A 3 0.12 -5.20 -9.86
C GLU A 3 -0.36 -4.97 -11.31
N PHE A 4 -0.40 -3.72 -11.71
CA PHE A 4 -0.97 -3.29 -12.98
C PHE A 4 -0.33 -3.93 -14.21
N TRP A 5 0.96 -4.28 -14.16
CA TRP A 5 1.67 -4.96 -15.27
C TRP A 5 1.09 -6.35 -15.58
N LYS A 6 0.58 -7.09 -14.61
CA LYS A 6 -0.08 -8.39 -14.85
C LYS A 6 -1.31 -8.26 -15.74
N ILE A 7 -1.96 -7.10 -15.72
CA ILE A 7 -3.08 -6.78 -16.60
C ILE A 7 -2.57 -6.48 -18.02
N LEU A 8 -1.38 -5.91 -18.13
CA LEU A 8 -0.79 -5.56 -19.41
C LEU A 8 -0.29 -6.79 -20.18
N ASP A 9 0.13 -7.86 -19.52
CA ASP A 9 0.61 -9.08 -20.16
C ASP A 9 -0.50 -9.99 -20.67
N GLY A 10 -1.72 -9.88 -20.14
CA GLY A 10 -2.78 -10.87 -20.32
C GLY A 10 -3.67 -10.73 -21.56
N SER A 11 -3.90 -9.53 -22.11
CA SER A 11 -4.75 -9.36 -23.29
C SER A 11 -4.55 -8.02 -23.99
N GLY A 12 -4.47 -8.01 -25.31
CA GLY A 12 -4.36 -6.80 -26.13
C GLY A 12 -5.47 -5.76 -25.87
N GLY A 13 -6.68 -6.21 -25.53
CA GLY A 13 -7.81 -5.33 -25.21
C GLY A 13 -7.65 -4.53 -23.91
N LEU A 14 -7.03 -5.11 -22.89
CA LEU A 14 -6.76 -4.40 -21.63
C LEU A 14 -5.59 -3.40 -21.77
N LYS A 15 -4.59 -3.71 -22.60
CA LYS A 15 -3.52 -2.76 -22.98
C LYS A 15 -4.11 -1.52 -23.65
N GLU A 16 -4.97 -1.73 -24.65
CA GLU A 16 -5.61 -0.63 -25.35
C GLU A 16 -6.57 0.17 -24.46
N PHE A 17 -7.31 -0.50 -23.59
CA PHE A 17 -8.16 0.13 -22.58
C PHE A 17 -7.33 1.02 -21.64
N ALA A 18 -6.22 0.52 -21.09
CA ALA A 18 -5.36 1.28 -20.19
C ALA A 18 -4.80 2.53 -20.89
N LYS A 19 -4.29 2.38 -22.11
CA LYS A 19 -3.76 3.46 -22.96
C LYS A 19 -4.85 4.52 -23.29
N ASN A 20 -6.03 4.08 -23.66
CA ASN A 20 -7.14 4.97 -24.01
C ASN A 20 -7.75 5.65 -22.79
N LYS A 21 -7.91 4.91 -21.69
CA LYS A 21 -8.43 5.46 -20.43
C LYS A 21 -7.51 6.51 -19.83
N GLN A 22 -6.21 6.32 -19.87
CA GLN A 22 -5.28 7.31 -19.36
C GLN A 22 -5.33 8.63 -20.12
N LYS A 23 -5.53 8.58 -21.44
CA LYS A 23 -5.74 9.79 -22.25
C LYS A 23 -7.07 10.49 -21.99
N THR A 24 -8.10 9.76 -21.60
CA THR A 24 -9.47 10.28 -21.47
C THR A 24 -9.90 10.52 -20.03
N ILE A 25 -9.24 9.90 -19.05
CA ILE A 25 -9.61 9.96 -17.62
C ILE A 25 -9.65 11.40 -17.10
N ARG A 26 -8.72 12.23 -17.56
CA ARG A 26 -8.67 13.65 -17.22
C ARG A 26 -9.93 14.42 -17.68
N LYS A 27 -10.48 14.07 -18.85
CA LYS A 27 -11.72 14.67 -19.37
C LYS A 27 -12.95 14.21 -18.60
N GLN A 28 -12.86 13.10 -17.89
CA GLN A 28 -13.90 12.50 -17.07
C GLN A 28 -13.75 12.85 -15.58
N ASN A 29 -12.89 13.82 -15.22
CA ASN A 29 -12.55 14.19 -13.85
C ASN A 29 -12.11 12.98 -13.00
N GLY A 30 -11.48 11.99 -13.63
CA GLY A 30 -10.99 10.79 -12.98
C GLY A 30 -9.51 10.88 -12.64
N LEU A 31 -9.07 10.04 -11.68
CA LEU A 31 -7.69 9.85 -11.27
C LEU A 31 -7.30 8.38 -11.48
N GLY A 32 -6.17 8.15 -12.16
CA GLY A 32 -5.56 6.83 -12.27
C GLY A 32 -4.43 6.68 -11.26
N ILE A 33 -4.49 5.64 -10.43
CA ILE A 33 -3.41 5.25 -9.50
C ILE A 33 -2.96 3.86 -9.91
N PHE A 34 -1.67 3.74 -10.24
CA PHE A 34 -1.02 2.50 -10.62
C PHE A 34 0.05 2.17 -9.59
N ALA A 35 0.07 0.95 -9.10
CA ALA A 35 1.06 0.47 -8.16
C ALA A 35 1.79 -0.74 -8.72
N THR A 36 3.09 -0.82 -8.44
CA THR A 36 3.95 -1.96 -8.79
C THR A 36 4.97 -2.19 -7.69
N GLN A 37 5.36 -3.44 -7.50
CA GLN A 37 6.43 -3.81 -6.58
C GLN A 37 7.80 -3.69 -7.25
N SER A 38 7.87 -3.82 -8.59
CA SER A 38 9.10 -3.71 -9.36
C SER A 38 8.95 -2.67 -10.49
N PRO A 39 9.81 -1.66 -10.54
CA PRO A 39 9.88 -0.76 -11.69
C PRO A 39 10.19 -1.50 -12.99
N GLU A 40 11.03 -2.53 -12.95
CA GLU A 40 11.40 -3.35 -14.10
C GLU A 40 10.16 -3.92 -14.79
N ASP A 41 9.23 -4.52 -14.03
CA ASP A 41 7.98 -5.07 -14.59
C ASP A 41 7.16 -3.99 -15.32
N ALA A 42 7.11 -2.79 -14.73
CA ALA A 42 6.45 -1.67 -15.37
C ALA A 42 7.19 -1.19 -16.63
N LEU A 43 8.50 -1.26 -16.68
CA LEU A 43 9.34 -0.78 -17.78
C LEU A 43 9.40 -1.73 -18.99
N GLN A 44 9.21 -3.02 -18.79
CA GLN A 44 9.24 -4.03 -19.86
C GLN A 44 7.99 -4.03 -20.74
N SER A 45 6.92 -3.37 -20.35
CA SER A 45 5.69 -3.31 -21.14
C SER A 45 5.79 -2.28 -22.27
N ASP A 46 5.27 -2.60 -23.45
CA ASP A 46 5.21 -1.72 -24.63
C ASP A 46 4.49 -0.37 -24.38
N ILE A 47 3.75 -0.28 -23.28
CA ILE A 47 2.99 0.91 -22.90
C ILE A 47 3.70 1.73 -21.82
N SER A 48 4.77 1.18 -21.23
CA SER A 48 5.45 1.74 -20.06
C SER A 48 5.93 3.16 -20.26
N ALA A 49 6.60 3.43 -21.37
CA ALA A 49 7.09 4.77 -21.69
C ALA A 49 5.95 5.77 -21.73
N ALA A 50 4.83 5.42 -22.37
CA ALA A 50 3.66 6.30 -22.44
C ALA A 50 2.97 6.48 -21.07
N LEU A 51 2.96 5.45 -20.22
CA LEU A 51 2.41 5.53 -18.87
C LEU A 51 3.26 6.44 -17.99
N ILE A 52 4.57 6.28 -18.01
CA ILE A 52 5.51 7.10 -17.23
C ILE A 52 5.46 8.55 -17.68
N GLU A 53 5.48 8.82 -18.99
CA GLU A 53 5.40 10.17 -19.53
C GLU A 53 4.09 10.89 -19.19
N GLN A 54 2.98 10.16 -19.07
CA GLN A 54 1.66 10.72 -18.74
C GLN A 54 1.39 10.76 -17.24
N THR A 55 2.25 10.14 -16.42
CA THR A 55 2.11 10.13 -14.97
C THR A 55 2.60 11.45 -14.38
N ALA A 56 1.70 12.25 -13.83
CA ALA A 56 2.02 13.54 -13.25
C ALA A 56 2.79 13.44 -11.92
N THR A 57 2.60 12.36 -11.18
CA THR A 57 3.18 12.17 -9.84
C THR A 57 3.69 10.76 -9.68
N LEU A 58 4.96 10.61 -9.31
CA LEU A 58 5.57 9.36 -8.90
C LEU A 58 5.72 9.35 -7.37
N VAL A 59 5.33 8.26 -6.75
CA VAL A 59 5.56 7.99 -5.32
C VAL A 59 6.48 6.78 -5.24
N LEU A 60 7.69 7.00 -4.74
CA LEU A 60 8.76 6.01 -4.73
C LEU A 60 9.07 5.64 -3.28
N LEU A 61 8.79 4.40 -2.95
CA LEU A 61 9.12 3.83 -1.65
C LEU A 61 10.62 3.52 -1.56
N PRO A 62 11.19 3.42 -0.34
CA PRO A 62 12.58 3.02 -0.16
C PRO A 62 12.89 1.70 -0.86
N ASN A 63 13.98 1.65 -1.61
CA ASN A 63 14.45 0.43 -2.25
C ASN A 63 15.98 0.40 -2.25
N PRO A 64 16.62 -0.28 -1.27
CA PRO A 64 18.08 -0.38 -1.22
C PRO A 64 18.67 -1.16 -2.41
N ASN A 65 17.85 -1.99 -3.06
CA ASN A 65 18.24 -2.78 -4.23
C ASN A 65 17.90 -2.10 -5.57
N ALA A 66 17.52 -0.82 -5.53
CA ALA A 66 17.18 -0.07 -6.74
C ALA A 66 18.32 -0.11 -7.77
N SER A 67 17.99 -0.44 -9.03
CA SER A 67 18.94 -0.38 -10.14
C SER A 67 19.01 1.04 -10.70
N HIS A 68 20.21 1.49 -11.06
CA HIS A 68 20.39 2.80 -11.66
C HIS A 68 19.69 2.91 -13.03
N GLU A 69 19.70 1.84 -13.78
CA GLU A 69 19.07 1.79 -15.10
C GLU A 69 17.57 2.00 -15.03
N ASP A 70 16.87 1.26 -14.17
CA ASP A 70 15.42 1.36 -14.04
C ASP A 70 14.98 2.71 -13.50
N TYR A 71 15.68 3.23 -12.50
CA TYR A 71 15.25 4.45 -11.82
C TYR A 71 15.67 5.72 -12.57
N VAL A 72 16.91 5.81 -13.06
CA VAL A 72 17.39 7.01 -13.75
C VAL A 72 16.99 7.00 -15.21
N GLN A 73 17.22 5.89 -15.94
CA GLN A 73 16.89 5.84 -17.35
C GLN A 73 15.42 5.52 -17.59
N GLY A 74 14.85 4.58 -16.81
CA GLY A 74 13.47 4.13 -16.94
C GLY A 74 12.47 5.16 -16.38
N LEU A 75 12.54 5.44 -15.09
CA LEU A 75 11.60 6.35 -14.40
C LEU A 75 11.97 7.83 -14.52
N LYS A 76 13.08 8.17 -15.20
CA LYS A 76 13.56 9.55 -15.42
C LYS A 76 13.87 10.30 -14.12
N LEU A 77 14.44 9.61 -13.15
CA LEU A 77 14.96 10.24 -11.94
C LEU A 77 16.32 10.91 -12.22
N THR A 78 16.63 11.91 -11.43
CA THR A 78 18.02 12.42 -11.32
C THR A 78 18.83 11.46 -10.44
N ASP A 79 20.17 11.52 -10.56
CA ASP A 79 21.06 10.72 -9.69
C ASP A 79 20.83 11.04 -8.20
N ALA A 80 20.55 12.30 -7.87
CA ALA A 80 20.24 12.71 -6.49
C ALA A 80 18.95 12.06 -5.98
N GLU A 81 17.88 12.05 -6.77
CA GLU A 81 16.61 11.40 -6.43
C GLU A 81 16.78 9.89 -6.28
N TYR A 82 17.55 9.26 -7.17
CA TYR A 82 17.89 7.84 -7.07
C TYR A 82 18.64 7.52 -5.79
N GLN A 83 19.64 8.31 -5.42
CA GLN A 83 20.38 8.11 -4.16
C GLN A 83 19.47 8.26 -2.94
N VAL A 84 18.52 9.20 -2.97
CA VAL A 84 17.51 9.33 -1.91
C VAL A 84 16.70 8.04 -1.78
N VAL A 85 16.11 7.53 -2.85
CA VAL A 85 15.30 6.29 -2.81
C VAL A 85 16.11 5.12 -2.25
N LYS A 86 17.37 5.00 -2.65
CA LYS A 86 18.26 3.92 -2.23
C LYS A 86 18.70 4.01 -0.77
N SER A 87 18.83 5.23 -0.23
CA SER A 87 19.33 5.49 1.12
C SER A 87 18.25 5.62 2.19
N LEU A 88 16.99 5.80 1.81
CA LEU A 88 15.89 5.89 2.76
C LEU A 88 15.73 4.57 3.54
N ASP A 89 15.58 4.68 4.86
CA ASP A 89 15.28 3.53 5.72
C ASP A 89 13.82 3.09 5.50
N GLU A 90 13.62 1.82 5.19
CA GLU A 90 12.30 1.19 4.97
C GLU A 90 11.37 1.34 6.20
N ARG A 91 11.93 1.41 7.41
CA ARG A 91 11.18 1.55 8.65
C ARG A 91 10.82 3.00 8.97
N SER A 92 11.43 3.96 8.28
CA SER A 92 11.20 5.40 8.51
C SER A 92 9.81 5.87 8.09
N ARG A 93 9.10 5.08 7.27
CA ARG A 93 7.86 5.46 6.59
C ARG A 93 8.04 6.69 5.69
N CYS A 94 9.26 6.98 5.30
CA CYS A 94 9.59 8.02 4.35
C CYS A 94 9.52 7.48 2.93
N PHE A 95 9.19 8.35 1.99
CA PHE A 95 9.12 8.06 0.56
C PHE A 95 9.39 9.32 -0.23
N LEU A 96 9.86 9.17 -1.46
CA LEU A 96 10.08 10.27 -2.37
C LEU A 96 8.82 10.49 -3.23
N VAL A 97 8.35 11.73 -3.26
CA VAL A 97 7.32 12.19 -4.20
C VAL A 97 7.98 13.05 -5.25
N LYS A 98 7.82 12.70 -6.52
CA LYS A 98 8.28 13.48 -7.67
C LYS A 98 7.10 13.95 -8.50
N GLN A 99 7.08 15.24 -8.80
CA GLN A 99 6.04 15.87 -9.62
C GLN A 99 6.70 16.81 -10.62
N GLY A 100 6.76 16.40 -11.86
CA GLY A 100 7.53 17.10 -12.90
C GLY A 100 9.01 17.20 -12.52
N HIS A 101 9.51 18.42 -12.35
CA HIS A 101 10.90 18.69 -11.94
C HIS A 101 11.10 18.86 -10.44
N ALA A 102 10.01 18.89 -9.66
CA ALA A 102 10.07 19.02 -8.22
C ALA A 102 10.00 17.63 -7.55
N SER A 103 10.83 17.47 -6.52
CA SER A 103 10.77 16.27 -5.67
C SER A 103 10.91 16.64 -4.20
N SER A 104 10.29 15.83 -3.35
CA SER A 104 10.33 16.01 -1.90
C SER A 104 10.28 14.67 -1.20
N VAL A 105 11.01 14.53 -0.10
CA VAL A 105 10.87 13.41 0.81
C VAL A 105 9.71 13.69 1.75
N CYS A 106 8.74 12.79 1.74
CA CYS A 106 7.57 12.85 2.61
C CYS A 106 7.62 11.72 3.63
N GLN A 107 7.01 11.92 4.79
CA GLN A 107 6.84 10.86 5.80
C GLN A 107 5.36 10.62 6.06
N LEU A 108 4.94 9.35 6.01
CA LEU A 108 3.59 8.96 6.34
C LEU A 108 3.43 8.90 7.87
N ASN A 109 2.68 9.84 8.43
CA ASN A 109 2.36 9.86 9.86
C ASN A 109 0.92 9.39 10.10
N LEU A 110 0.78 8.17 10.60
CA LEU A 110 -0.50 7.54 10.90
C LEU A 110 -0.76 7.45 12.42
N ARG A 111 -0.12 8.30 13.22
CA ARG A 111 -0.35 8.33 14.67
C ARG A 111 -1.80 8.67 14.97
N GLY A 112 -2.42 7.91 15.86
CA GLY A 112 -3.83 8.07 16.21
C GLY A 112 -4.83 7.40 15.26
N MET A 113 -4.35 6.74 14.19
CA MET A 113 -5.18 5.97 13.25
C MET A 113 -5.10 4.46 13.50
N ASP A 114 -4.65 4.04 14.67
CA ASP A 114 -4.39 2.62 14.98
C ASP A 114 -5.63 1.73 14.78
N ASP A 115 -6.81 2.23 15.10
CA ASP A 115 -8.07 1.50 14.96
C ASP A 115 -8.45 1.34 13.47
N ALA A 116 -8.32 2.40 12.68
CA ALA A 116 -8.55 2.35 11.23
C ALA A 116 -7.53 1.43 10.53
N LEU A 117 -6.25 1.53 10.91
CA LEU A 117 -5.19 0.67 10.39
C LEU A 117 -5.44 -0.81 10.71
N ALA A 118 -6.00 -1.13 11.87
CA ALA A 118 -6.29 -2.50 12.25
C ALA A 118 -7.37 -3.15 11.37
N VAL A 119 -8.33 -2.36 10.88
CA VAL A 119 -9.37 -2.84 9.95
C VAL A 119 -8.81 -3.03 8.55
N ILE A 120 -7.95 -2.10 8.10
CA ILE A 120 -7.38 -2.13 6.75
C ILE A 120 -6.23 -3.14 6.66
N SER A 121 -5.53 -3.37 7.78
CA SER A 121 -4.40 -4.30 7.85
C SER A 121 -4.88 -5.75 7.73
N ALA A 122 -4.31 -6.47 6.78
CA ALA A 122 -4.54 -7.90 6.60
C ALA A 122 -3.70 -8.79 7.55
N SER A 123 -3.35 -8.29 8.75
CA SER A 123 -2.61 -9.11 9.70
C SER A 123 -3.47 -10.27 10.21
N THR A 124 -2.89 -11.45 10.31
CA THR A 124 -3.59 -12.68 10.74
C THR A 124 -4.30 -12.48 12.08
N ASP A 125 -3.63 -11.88 13.06
CA ASP A 125 -4.19 -11.63 14.39
C ASP A 125 -5.46 -10.77 14.33
N ASN A 126 -5.45 -9.70 13.52
CA ASN A 126 -6.61 -8.81 13.36
C ASN A 126 -7.77 -9.51 12.64
N ILE A 127 -7.45 -10.31 11.62
CA ILE A 127 -8.45 -11.08 10.85
C ILE A 127 -9.13 -12.11 11.76
N GLU A 128 -8.39 -12.83 12.58
CA GLU A 128 -8.95 -13.80 13.51
C GLU A 128 -9.89 -13.16 14.54
N VAL A 129 -9.47 -12.03 15.14
CA VAL A 129 -10.31 -11.28 16.08
C VAL A 129 -11.57 -10.78 15.39
N MET A 130 -11.45 -10.23 14.17
CA MET A 130 -12.58 -9.74 13.39
C MET A 130 -13.57 -10.85 13.07
N HIS A 131 -13.10 -12.00 12.57
CA HIS A 131 -13.98 -13.15 12.25
C HIS A 131 -14.72 -13.66 13.49
N ARG A 132 -14.04 -13.73 14.64
CA ARG A 132 -14.66 -14.15 15.90
C ARG A 132 -15.77 -13.18 16.32
N VAL A 133 -15.51 -11.88 16.29
CA VAL A 133 -16.50 -10.85 16.63
C VAL A 133 -17.69 -10.91 15.69
N LEU A 134 -17.45 -11.01 14.38
CA LEU A 134 -18.51 -11.12 13.38
C LEU A 134 -19.38 -12.35 13.60
N ALA A 135 -18.79 -13.52 13.84
CA ALA A 135 -19.52 -14.75 14.08
C ALA A 135 -20.39 -14.66 15.37
N GLU A 136 -19.83 -14.15 16.46
CA GLU A 136 -20.57 -13.99 17.73
C GLU A 136 -21.73 -13.00 17.60
N LYS A 137 -21.51 -11.85 16.93
CA LYS A 137 -22.58 -10.86 16.73
C LYS A 137 -23.67 -11.39 15.82
N ALA A 138 -23.30 -12.06 14.72
CA ALA A 138 -24.24 -12.68 13.81
C ALA A 138 -25.10 -13.76 14.52
N GLY A 139 -24.50 -14.61 15.34
CA GLY A 139 -25.20 -15.60 16.13
C GLY A 139 -26.18 -14.98 17.13
N LYS A 140 -25.81 -13.88 17.81
CA LYS A 140 -26.70 -13.17 18.73
C LYS A 140 -27.89 -12.49 18.05
N LEU A 141 -27.70 -12.02 16.81
CA LEU A 141 -28.73 -11.34 16.03
C LEU A 141 -29.55 -12.26 15.14
N GLY A 142 -29.15 -13.53 15.01
CA GLY A 142 -29.80 -14.51 14.12
C GLY A 142 -29.64 -14.17 12.62
N VAL A 143 -28.55 -13.51 12.24
CA VAL A 143 -28.27 -13.08 10.87
C VAL A 143 -26.96 -13.67 10.35
N GLN A 144 -26.68 -13.52 9.06
CA GLN A 144 -25.37 -13.88 8.51
C GLN A 144 -24.33 -12.81 8.81
N SER A 145 -23.07 -13.21 9.03
CA SER A 145 -21.98 -12.30 9.38
C SER A 145 -21.69 -11.24 8.31
N ASN A 146 -21.92 -11.55 7.04
CA ASN A 146 -21.75 -10.61 5.92
C ASN A 146 -22.88 -9.57 5.78
N THR A 147 -23.94 -9.68 6.56
CA THR A 147 -25.05 -8.70 6.60
C THR A 147 -24.93 -7.72 7.75
N LEU A 148 -23.94 -7.89 8.64
CA LEU A 148 -23.69 -6.96 9.74
C LEU A 148 -23.14 -5.63 9.23
N THR A 149 -23.72 -4.52 9.71
CA THR A 149 -23.17 -3.19 9.42
C THR A 149 -21.93 -2.91 10.27
N PRO A 150 -21.01 -2.03 9.84
CA PRO A 150 -19.82 -1.69 10.61
C PRO A 150 -20.12 -1.26 12.06
N GLU A 151 -21.19 -0.50 12.28
CA GLU A 151 -21.59 -0.01 13.60
C GLU A 151 -21.95 -1.15 14.57
N GLN A 152 -22.36 -2.29 14.06
CA GLN A 152 -22.77 -3.44 14.86
C GLN A 152 -21.59 -4.23 15.44
N TRP A 153 -20.39 -4.14 14.85
CA TRP A 153 -19.27 -4.99 15.25
C TRP A 153 -17.94 -4.27 15.49
N LEU A 154 -17.71 -3.09 14.89
CA LEU A 154 -16.40 -2.39 14.97
C LEU A 154 -15.97 -2.05 16.40
N GLU A 155 -16.87 -1.56 17.22
CA GLU A 155 -16.55 -1.18 18.61
C GLU A 155 -16.07 -2.38 19.43
N GLU A 156 -16.73 -3.51 19.29
CA GLU A 156 -16.33 -4.76 19.93
C GLU A 156 -14.98 -5.27 19.41
N PHE A 157 -14.74 -5.18 18.10
CA PHE A 157 -13.46 -5.50 17.49
C PHE A 157 -12.31 -4.66 18.06
N TYR A 158 -12.49 -3.35 18.14
CA TYR A 158 -11.48 -2.45 18.71
C TYR A 158 -11.18 -2.75 20.19
N SER A 159 -12.20 -3.04 20.96
CA SER A 159 -12.07 -3.39 22.38
C SER A 159 -11.24 -4.67 22.57
N ARG A 160 -11.55 -5.73 21.82
CA ARG A 160 -10.86 -7.02 21.94
C ARG A 160 -9.43 -6.97 21.41
N ARG A 161 -9.17 -6.22 20.36
CA ARG A 161 -7.83 -6.02 19.82
C ARG A 161 -6.89 -5.37 20.84
N LYS A 162 -7.38 -4.33 21.53
CA LYS A 162 -6.61 -3.64 22.58
C LYS A 162 -6.31 -4.55 23.76
N GLY A 163 -7.17 -5.48 24.08
CA GLY A 163 -6.94 -6.51 25.11
C GLY A 163 -5.88 -7.55 24.71
N SER A 164 -5.82 -7.93 23.44
CA SER A 164 -4.88 -8.91 22.92
C SER A 164 -3.44 -8.37 22.81
N GLY A 165 -3.28 -7.06 22.55
CA GLY A 165 -1.95 -6.42 22.40
C GLY A 165 -1.18 -6.23 23.70
N LYS A 166 -1.85 -6.21 24.84
CA LYS A 166 -1.19 -6.07 26.16
C LYS A 166 -0.45 -7.34 26.60
N GLY A 167 -0.82 -8.51 26.09
CA GLY A 167 -0.15 -9.77 26.39
C GLY A 167 1.22 -9.92 25.72
N LYS A 168 1.34 -9.51 24.45
CA LYS A 168 2.59 -9.67 23.69
C LYS A 168 3.71 -8.74 24.14
N VAL A 169 3.41 -7.50 24.53
CA VAL A 169 4.42 -6.54 24.99
C VAL A 169 5.02 -6.94 26.35
N VAL A 170 4.26 -7.62 27.20
CA VAL A 170 4.76 -8.12 28.51
C VAL A 170 5.64 -9.37 28.32
N GLU A 171 5.38 -10.17 27.33
CA GLU A 171 6.16 -11.41 27.07
C GLU A 171 7.49 -11.11 26.39
N GLU A 172 7.52 -10.17 25.43
CA GLU A 172 8.78 -9.70 24.81
C GLU A 172 9.67 -8.96 25.82
N SER A 173 9.11 -8.17 26.72
CA SER A 173 9.91 -7.52 27.79
C SER A 173 10.44 -8.49 28.85
N ARG A 174 9.78 -9.62 29.08
CA ARG A 174 10.25 -10.68 29.98
C ARG A 174 11.37 -11.52 29.35
N LEU A 175 11.30 -11.77 28.05
CA LEU A 175 12.35 -12.49 27.32
C LEU A 175 13.62 -11.63 27.13
N ALA A 176 13.46 -10.32 26.94
CA ALA A 176 14.59 -9.38 26.88
C ALA A 176 15.31 -9.18 28.24
N SER A 177 14.63 -9.38 29.37
CA SER A 177 15.21 -9.26 30.70
C SER A 177 15.77 -10.57 31.29
N ALA A 178 15.59 -11.71 30.62
CA ALA A 178 16.08 -13.01 31.03
C ALA A 178 17.36 -13.46 30.30
N GLY A 179 17.91 -12.61 29.44
CA GLY A 179 19.10 -12.87 28.60
C GLY A 179 20.29 -11.97 28.96
N VAL A 180 20.65 -11.87 30.26
CA VAL A 180 21.96 -11.37 30.73
C VAL A 180 22.60 -12.44 31.57
#